data_77493594ce440908eeff754c004d83ff
#
_entry.id   77493594ce440908eeff754c004d83ff
#
_cell.length_a   1.000
_cell.length_b   1.000
_cell.length_c   1.000
_cell.angle_alpha   90.00
_cell.angle_beta   90.00
_cell.angle_gamma   90.00
#
_symmetry.space_group_name_H-M   'P 1'
#
loop_
_entity.id
_entity.type
_entity.pdbx_description
1 polymer ?
#
loop_
_entity_poly.entity_id
_entity_poly.type
_entity_poly.pdbx_seq_one_letter_code
_entity_poly.pdbx_strand_id
1 'polypeptide(L)'
;MLIIKNGHIVDPMNKTDGVFDIAAEGAVIREIGKDLPCTAKDNVIDAAGCYVVPGLIDHHAHVQPLAKIGLPTEASCFASGVTTVVDAGSTGCANYIYHQGILERLRVNVQAYLNVCTTGLDSLPGCLEDVNPAHWDRAGIKECFDRFGKKAGGRLVGLKLRTSAPIVKELGYKVLEETVKLGEELGVSVMVHCTNPPGPLADLLKILRKGDTITHMYMNIGPDLIDEKGEVIKEAWEARERGVYFEAADARAHFGIPVAQAAIAQGFLPDFIATDTTKLSMNLRPTAFSMAMQIAKYTALGIPFEKVIECATMNPARQLGLLDSAGSLTAGHPADIAVFRPVDMETVHGDRPYGAENQHTIVGHRVYQPVLTVKNGEMVYRDVTF
;
A
#
# COMPACT_ATOMS: atom_id res chain seq x y z
N MET A 1 -22.25 20.62 8.76
CA MET A 1 -20.93 20.30 8.15
C MET A 1 -20.05 19.59 9.17
N LEU A 2 -19.02 18.87 8.74
CA LEU A 2 -17.89 18.48 9.60
C LEU A 2 -16.80 19.53 9.42
N ILE A 3 -16.30 20.06 10.51
CA ILE A 3 -15.21 21.07 10.50
C ILE A 3 -14.09 20.56 11.41
N ILE A 4 -12.92 20.33 10.83
CA ILE A 4 -11.69 19.98 11.57
C ILE A 4 -10.85 21.23 11.69
N LYS A 5 -10.63 21.68 12.90
CA LYS A 5 -9.97 22.96 13.22
C LYS A 5 -8.54 22.77 13.69
N ASN A 6 -7.70 23.78 13.44
CA ASN A 6 -6.36 23.91 14.01
C ASN A 6 -5.39 22.76 13.69
N GLY A 7 -5.70 21.94 12.69
CA GLY A 7 -4.85 20.80 12.31
C GLY A 7 -3.64 21.22 11.50
N HIS A 8 -2.48 20.59 11.74
CA HIS A 8 -1.32 20.75 10.87
C HIS A 8 -1.52 19.90 9.62
N ILE A 9 -2.00 20.52 8.54
CA ILE A 9 -2.23 19.84 7.26
C ILE A 9 -0.91 19.55 6.58
N VAL A 10 -0.74 18.27 6.13
CA VAL A 10 0.32 17.84 5.23
C VAL A 10 -0.34 17.17 4.03
N ASP A 11 -0.38 17.88 2.92
CA ASP A 11 -0.94 17.42 1.65
C ASP A 11 0.08 17.64 0.52
N PRO A 12 0.85 16.61 0.17
CA PRO A 12 1.88 16.71 -0.85
C PRO A 12 1.35 17.09 -2.25
N MET A 13 0.13 16.66 -2.59
CA MET A 13 -0.47 16.97 -3.89
C MET A 13 -0.72 18.47 -4.07
N ASN A 14 -1.22 19.13 -3.04
CA ASN A 14 -1.51 20.56 -3.02
C ASN A 14 -0.35 21.40 -2.47
N LYS A 15 0.78 20.76 -2.11
CA LYS A 15 1.95 21.40 -1.49
C LYS A 15 1.55 22.21 -0.26
N THR A 16 0.61 21.70 0.53
CA THR A 16 0.16 22.33 1.76
C THR A 16 0.89 21.71 2.92
N ASP A 17 1.57 22.54 3.72
CA ASP A 17 2.24 22.19 4.97
C ASP A 17 2.06 23.35 5.95
N GLY A 18 1.17 23.17 6.93
CA GLY A 18 0.88 24.21 7.90
C GLY A 18 -0.45 24.05 8.61
N VAL A 19 -0.74 24.97 9.55
CA VAL A 19 -1.96 24.92 10.37
C VAL A 19 -3.12 25.57 9.63
N PHE A 20 -4.17 24.78 9.37
CA PHE A 20 -5.40 25.18 8.70
C PHE A 20 -6.60 24.43 9.27
N ASP A 21 -7.79 24.90 8.92
CA ASP A 21 -9.07 24.23 9.12
C ASP A 21 -9.53 23.57 7.82
N ILE A 22 -10.31 22.48 7.95
CA ILE A 22 -10.96 21.82 6.83
C ILE A 22 -12.46 21.79 7.10
N ALA A 23 -13.27 22.22 6.14
CA ALA A 23 -14.71 22.06 6.15
C ALA A 23 -15.12 21.00 5.12
N ALA A 24 -15.90 19.99 5.56
CA ALA A 24 -16.51 19.00 4.70
C ALA A 24 -18.05 19.15 4.75
N GLU A 25 -18.67 19.15 3.57
CA GLU A 25 -20.13 19.24 3.41
C GLU A 25 -20.64 18.00 2.65
N GLY A 26 -21.47 17.21 3.32
CA GLY A 26 -21.81 15.89 2.78
C GLY A 26 -20.56 15.04 2.58
N ALA A 27 -20.38 14.50 1.38
CA ALA A 27 -19.27 13.58 1.07
C ALA A 27 -17.98 14.27 0.59
N VAL A 28 -17.95 15.60 0.45
CA VAL A 28 -16.84 16.31 -0.21
C VAL A 28 -16.18 17.35 0.69
N ILE A 29 -14.92 17.60 0.42
CA ILE A 29 -14.18 18.73 0.99
C ILE A 29 -14.75 20.00 0.36
N ARG A 30 -15.25 20.90 1.16
CA ARG A 30 -15.77 22.20 0.72
C ARG A 30 -14.64 23.22 0.60
N GLU A 31 -13.85 23.33 1.67
CA GLU A 31 -12.87 24.40 1.79
C GLU A 31 -11.76 24.02 2.78
N ILE A 32 -10.55 24.52 2.51
CA ILE A 32 -9.43 24.55 3.43
C ILE A 32 -9.03 26.00 3.60
N GLY A 33 -8.93 26.47 4.84
CA GLY A 33 -8.62 27.85 5.13
C GLY A 33 -8.22 28.07 6.58
N LYS A 34 -8.00 29.32 6.96
CA LYS A 34 -7.78 29.70 8.36
C LYS A 34 -9.07 30.27 8.95
N ASP A 35 -9.30 29.97 10.21
CA ASP A 35 -10.42 30.53 10.98
C ASP A 35 -11.80 30.33 10.30
N LEU A 36 -12.01 29.14 9.70
CA LEU A 36 -13.26 28.84 9.00
C LEU A 36 -14.46 29.03 9.96
N PRO A 37 -15.51 29.73 9.53
CA PRO A 37 -16.67 29.95 10.39
C PRO A 37 -17.40 28.65 10.67
N CYS A 38 -17.90 28.50 11.90
CA CYS A 38 -18.73 27.38 12.30
C CYS A 38 -19.98 27.86 13.06
N THR A 39 -21.02 27.06 13.03
CA THR A 39 -22.29 27.29 13.72
C THR A 39 -22.56 26.18 14.72
N ALA A 40 -23.52 26.38 15.62
CA ALA A 40 -23.94 25.34 16.57
C ALA A 40 -24.51 24.06 15.91
N LYS A 41 -24.77 24.08 14.60
CA LYS A 41 -25.25 22.92 13.84
C LYS A 41 -24.10 22.09 13.23
N ASP A 42 -22.89 22.60 13.27
CA ASP A 42 -21.74 21.95 12.68
C ASP A 42 -21.09 20.99 13.70
N ASN A 43 -20.58 19.88 13.19
CA ASN A 43 -19.77 18.97 13.98
C ASN A 43 -18.32 19.47 13.93
N VAL A 44 -17.86 20.07 15.01
CA VAL A 44 -16.53 20.68 15.08
C VAL A 44 -15.60 19.80 15.88
N ILE A 45 -14.47 19.45 15.26
CA ILE A 45 -13.38 18.67 15.85
C ILE A 45 -12.14 19.56 15.95
N ASP A 46 -11.57 19.68 17.15
CA ASP A 46 -10.29 20.39 17.34
C ASP A 46 -9.13 19.41 17.15
N ALA A 47 -8.33 19.64 16.11
CA ALA A 47 -7.15 18.85 15.76
C ALA A 47 -5.84 19.58 16.13
N ALA A 48 -5.88 20.52 17.08
CA ALA A 48 -4.68 21.22 17.53
C ALA A 48 -3.60 20.21 17.98
N GLY A 49 -2.37 20.40 17.49
CA GLY A 49 -1.24 19.50 17.77
C GLY A 49 -1.27 18.17 17.02
N CYS A 50 -2.24 17.96 16.13
CA CYS A 50 -2.30 16.77 15.27
C CYS A 50 -1.94 17.10 13.83
N TYR A 51 -1.39 16.10 13.13
CA TYR A 51 -1.28 16.12 11.66
C TYR A 51 -2.59 15.72 11.02
N VAL A 52 -2.99 16.44 9.99
CA VAL A 52 -4.17 16.15 9.17
C VAL A 52 -3.67 15.90 7.75
N VAL A 53 -3.92 14.70 7.23
CA VAL A 53 -3.43 14.27 5.93
C VAL A 53 -4.58 13.72 5.08
N PRO A 54 -4.43 13.60 3.75
CA PRO A 54 -5.37 12.83 2.93
C PRO A 54 -5.56 11.43 3.52
N GLY A 55 -6.75 10.86 3.39
CA GLY A 55 -6.97 9.47 3.75
C GLY A 55 -5.92 8.58 3.10
N LEU A 56 -5.27 7.75 3.91
CA LEU A 56 -4.16 6.93 3.43
C LEU A 56 -4.61 5.88 2.42
N ILE A 57 -3.70 5.53 1.53
CA ILE A 57 -3.83 4.43 0.58
C ILE A 57 -2.82 3.35 0.96
N ASP A 58 -3.30 2.24 1.50
CA ASP A 58 -2.46 1.04 1.66
C ASP A 58 -2.44 0.30 0.33
N HIS A 59 -1.35 0.49 -0.43
CA HIS A 59 -1.24 -0.03 -1.80
C HIS A 59 -1.02 -1.56 -1.86
N HIS A 60 -0.82 -2.22 -0.71
CA HIS A 60 -0.57 -3.64 -0.64
C HIS A 60 -1.05 -4.24 0.69
N ALA A 61 -2.21 -4.88 0.66
CA ALA A 61 -2.72 -5.69 1.76
C ALA A 61 -3.53 -6.87 1.21
N HIS A 62 -3.93 -7.78 2.07
CA HIS A 62 -4.78 -8.91 1.70
C HIS A 62 -6.12 -8.77 2.41
N VAL A 63 -7.08 -8.17 1.71
CA VAL A 63 -8.36 -7.71 2.28
C VAL A 63 -9.60 -8.40 1.70
N GLN A 64 -9.40 -9.46 0.90
CA GLN A 64 -10.52 -10.25 0.39
C GLN A 64 -11.20 -11.02 1.53
N PRO A 65 -12.44 -10.68 1.91
CA PRO A 65 -13.01 -11.11 3.19
C PRO A 65 -13.23 -12.63 3.33
N LEU A 66 -13.36 -13.34 2.21
CA LEU A 66 -13.55 -14.79 2.20
C LEU A 66 -12.22 -15.56 2.09
N ALA A 67 -11.11 -14.89 1.74
CA ALA A 67 -9.80 -15.52 1.66
C ALA A 67 -9.29 -15.87 3.08
N LYS A 68 -8.63 -17.02 3.22
CA LYS A 68 -8.09 -17.48 4.51
C LYS A 68 -7.10 -16.50 5.14
N ILE A 69 -6.39 -15.74 4.31
CA ILE A 69 -5.42 -14.73 4.73
C ILE A 69 -6.03 -13.32 4.84
N GLY A 70 -7.31 -13.16 4.47
CA GLY A 70 -7.98 -11.87 4.38
C GLY A 70 -8.18 -11.21 5.74
N LEU A 71 -7.91 -9.92 5.81
CA LEU A 71 -8.11 -9.08 6.98
C LEU A 71 -9.61 -8.74 7.19
N PRO A 72 -10.03 -8.41 8.41
CA PRO A 72 -11.27 -7.70 8.65
C PRO A 72 -11.15 -6.26 8.12
N THR A 73 -11.46 -6.07 6.85
CA THR A 73 -11.06 -4.96 5.99
C THR A 73 -11.29 -3.58 6.60
N GLU A 74 -12.54 -3.21 6.91
CA GLU A 74 -12.86 -1.86 7.41
C GLU A 74 -12.26 -1.58 8.79
N ALA A 75 -12.30 -2.58 9.69
CA ALA A 75 -11.74 -2.42 11.03
C ALA A 75 -10.22 -2.20 10.99
N SER A 76 -9.51 -2.92 10.12
CA SER A 76 -8.05 -2.77 9.96
C SER A 76 -7.68 -1.46 9.26
N CYS A 77 -8.44 -1.06 8.24
CA CYS A 77 -8.19 0.14 7.47
C CYS A 77 -8.49 1.40 8.26
N PHE A 78 -9.72 1.54 8.77
CA PHE A 78 -10.16 2.79 9.40
C PHE A 78 -9.41 3.09 10.68
N ALA A 79 -9.07 2.08 11.49
CA ALA A 79 -8.26 2.25 12.70
C ALA A 79 -6.80 2.66 12.44
N SER A 80 -6.37 2.69 11.18
CA SER A 80 -5.02 3.10 10.77
C SER A 80 -4.97 4.30 9.83
N GLY A 81 -6.10 5.00 9.63
CA GLY A 81 -6.18 6.17 8.75
C GLY A 81 -6.35 5.84 7.26
N VAL A 82 -6.56 4.55 6.92
CA VAL A 82 -6.67 4.08 5.53
C VAL A 82 -8.11 4.23 5.04
N THR A 83 -8.30 4.94 3.93
CA THR A 83 -9.60 5.13 3.26
C THR A 83 -9.67 4.43 1.91
N THR A 84 -8.52 4.05 1.36
CA THR A 84 -8.37 3.25 0.15
C THR A 84 -7.34 2.15 0.39
N VAL A 85 -7.64 0.93 -0.05
CA VAL A 85 -6.74 -0.22 0.10
C VAL A 85 -6.69 -1.01 -1.20
N VAL A 86 -5.53 -1.57 -1.50
CA VAL A 86 -5.33 -2.43 -2.68
C VAL A 86 -5.13 -3.87 -2.22
N ASP A 87 -6.01 -4.76 -2.65
CA ASP A 87 -5.80 -6.19 -2.49
C ASP A 87 -4.75 -6.68 -3.49
N ALA A 88 -3.65 -7.19 -2.98
CA ALA A 88 -2.50 -7.57 -3.79
C ALA A 88 -2.58 -9.02 -4.29
N GLY A 89 -3.70 -9.40 -4.90
CA GLY A 89 -3.86 -10.68 -5.57
C GLY A 89 -4.21 -11.84 -4.64
N SER A 90 -5.03 -11.59 -3.61
CA SER A 90 -5.58 -12.66 -2.79
C SER A 90 -6.40 -13.66 -3.60
N THR A 91 -6.98 -13.24 -4.73
CA THR A 91 -7.84 -14.04 -5.59
C THR A 91 -7.31 -14.12 -7.01
N GLY A 92 -7.71 -15.17 -7.71
CA GLY A 92 -7.56 -15.35 -9.15
C GLY A 92 -8.91 -15.36 -9.87
N CYS A 93 -8.91 -15.70 -11.17
CA CYS A 93 -10.11 -15.62 -12.01
C CYS A 93 -11.24 -16.54 -11.57
N ALA A 94 -10.94 -17.69 -10.93
CA ALA A 94 -11.98 -18.65 -10.52
C ALA A 94 -12.80 -18.18 -9.31
N ASN A 95 -12.26 -17.29 -8.47
CA ASN A 95 -12.92 -16.92 -7.22
C ASN A 95 -13.13 -15.41 -7.04
N TYR A 96 -12.56 -14.54 -7.87
CA TYR A 96 -12.72 -13.08 -7.74
C TYR A 96 -14.18 -12.65 -7.70
N ILE A 97 -15.06 -13.27 -8.51
CA ILE A 97 -16.47 -12.92 -8.59
C ILE A 97 -17.21 -13.03 -7.24
N TYR A 98 -16.81 -13.97 -6.40
CA TYR A 98 -17.43 -14.16 -5.08
C TYR A 98 -17.05 -13.05 -4.10
N HIS A 99 -15.86 -12.48 -4.26
CA HIS A 99 -15.36 -11.40 -3.42
C HIS A 99 -15.86 -10.04 -3.88
N GLN A 100 -15.94 -9.83 -5.20
CA GLN A 100 -16.27 -8.56 -5.82
C GLN A 100 -17.58 -7.97 -5.28
N GLY A 101 -18.65 -8.77 -5.18
CA GLY A 101 -19.92 -8.30 -4.64
C GLY A 101 -19.90 -7.91 -3.15
N ILE A 102 -18.93 -8.41 -2.38
CA ILE A 102 -18.70 -7.98 -0.99
C ILE A 102 -17.89 -6.68 -0.99
N LEU A 103 -16.83 -6.60 -1.77
CA LEU A 103 -15.95 -5.44 -1.86
C LEU A 103 -16.70 -4.16 -2.27
N GLU A 104 -17.69 -4.27 -3.14
CA GLU A 104 -18.52 -3.15 -3.57
C GLU A 104 -19.38 -2.54 -2.46
N ARG A 105 -19.66 -3.31 -1.41
CA ARG A 105 -20.50 -2.88 -0.27
C ARG A 105 -19.68 -2.27 0.87
N LEU A 106 -18.37 -2.37 0.80
CA LEU A 106 -17.50 -1.78 1.80
C LEU A 106 -17.43 -0.26 1.64
N ARG A 107 -17.37 0.44 2.75
CA ARG A 107 -17.19 1.91 2.78
C ARG A 107 -15.76 2.29 2.40
N VAL A 108 -14.78 1.48 2.81
CA VAL A 108 -13.40 1.65 2.34
C VAL A 108 -13.33 1.38 0.84
N ASN A 109 -12.61 2.22 0.11
CA ASN A 109 -12.40 2.02 -1.32
C ASN A 109 -11.38 0.88 -1.53
N VAL A 110 -11.83 -0.25 -2.09
CA VAL A 110 -10.97 -1.39 -2.39
C VAL A 110 -10.66 -1.42 -3.88
N GLN A 111 -9.38 -1.44 -4.24
CA GLN A 111 -8.89 -1.79 -5.57
C GLN A 111 -8.23 -3.18 -5.49
N ALA A 112 -8.03 -3.89 -6.60
CA ALA A 112 -7.44 -5.21 -6.54
C ALA A 112 -6.56 -5.52 -7.77
N TYR A 113 -5.45 -6.21 -7.50
CA TYR A 113 -4.73 -6.96 -8.52
C TYR A 113 -5.31 -8.37 -8.61
N LEU A 114 -5.45 -8.89 -9.81
CA LEU A 114 -5.84 -10.27 -10.04
C LEU A 114 -4.59 -11.15 -10.11
N ASN A 115 -4.52 -12.19 -9.27
CA ASN A 115 -3.41 -13.14 -9.35
C ASN A 115 -3.53 -13.95 -10.65
N VAL A 116 -2.40 -14.21 -11.30
CA VAL A 116 -2.36 -15.06 -12.52
C VAL A 116 -2.71 -16.51 -12.23
N CYS A 117 -2.51 -16.98 -10.97
CA CYS A 117 -2.95 -18.28 -10.52
C CYS A 117 -4.47 -18.30 -10.37
N THR A 118 -5.10 -19.36 -10.83
CA THR A 118 -6.57 -19.48 -10.94
C THR A 118 -7.35 -19.15 -9.67
N THR A 119 -6.83 -19.51 -8.49
CA THR A 119 -7.42 -19.22 -7.17
C THR A 119 -6.67 -18.18 -6.35
N GLY A 120 -5.61 -17.61 -6.90
CA GLY A 120 -4.74 -16.67 -6.19
C GLY A 120 -4.11 -17.28 -4.94
N LEU A 121 -4.05 -16.48 -3.86
CA LEU A 121 -3.52 -16.89 -2.56
C LEU A 121 -4.57 -17.55 -1.64
N ASP A 122 -5.78 -17.76 -2.10
CA ASP A 122 -6.88 -18.25 -1.26
C ASP A 122 -6.64 -19.67 -0.73
N SER A 123 -5.81 -20.44 -1.40
CA SER A 123 -5.39 -21.79 -0.97
C SER A 123 -4.35 -21.79 0.15
N LEU A 124 -3.66 -20.66 0.42
CA LEU A 124 -2.65 -20.58 1.46
C LEU A 124 -3.25 -20.63 2.88
N PRO A 125 -2.53 -21.22 3.85
CA PRO A 125 -1.21 -21.84 3.72
C PRO A 125 -1.22 -23.32 3.27
N GLY A 126 -2.35 -23.87 2.89
CA GLY A 126 -2.48 -25.29 2.60
C GLY A 126 -1.88 -25.76 1.28
N CYS A 127 -1.93 -24.93 0.24
CA CYS A 127 -1.39 -25.24 -1.09
C CYS A 127 -0.53 -24.09 -1.61
N LEU A 128 0.48 -24.45 -2.41
CA LEU A 128 1.27 -23.45 -3.14
C LEU A 128 0.52 -22.98 -4.39
N GLU A 129 0.84 -21.78 -4.83
CA GLU A 129 0.32 -21.23 -6.09
C GLU A 129 0.86 -22.02 -7.28
N ASP A 130 -0.01 -22.34 -8.22
CA ASP A 130 0.40 -22.88 -9.51
C ASP A 130 0.67 -21.71 -10.47
N VAL A 131 1.93 -21.33 -10.54
CA VAL A 131 2.38 -20.20 -11.37
C VAL A 131 2.75 -20.61 -12.80
N ASN A 132 2.61 -21.89 -13.17
CA ASN A 132 2.97 -22.37 -14.51
C ASN A 132 2.05 -21.74 -15.57
N PRO A 133 2.60 -20.97 -16.54
CA PRO A 133 1.79 -20.29 -17.56
C PRO A 133 0.97 -21.24 -18.44
N ALA A 134 1.37 -22.53 -18.54
CA ALA A 134 0.62 -23.54 -19.28
C ALA A 134 -0.70 -23.93 -18.60
N HIS A 135 -0.85 -23.64 -17.31
CA HIS A 135 -2.05 -23.96 -16.52
C HIS A 135 -2.95 -22.75 -16.26
N TRP A 136 -2.57 -21.56 -16.73
CA TRP A 136 -3.38 -20.36 -16.52
C TRP A 136 -4.68 -20.39 -17.32
N ASP A 137 -5.76 -20.05 -16.69
CA ASP A 137 -7.02 -19.77 -17.37
C ASP A 137 -7.00 -18.35 -17.97
N ARG A 138 -6.29 -18.19 -19.10
CA ARG A 138 -6.17 -16.88 -19.78
C ARG A 138 -7.54 -16.33 -20.21
N ALA A 139 -8.49 -17.19 -20.55
CA ALA A 139 -9.84 -16.78 -20.93
C ALA A 139 -10.60 -16.23 -19.73
N GLY A 140 -10.54 -16.93 -18.58
CA GLY A 140 -11.14 -16.46 -17.32
C GLY A 140 -10.49 -15.19 -16.79
N ILE A 141 -9.16 -15.04 -16.90
CA ILE A 141 -8.46 -13.80 -16.56
C ILE A 141 -8.98 -12.64 -17.43
N LYS A 142 -9.04 -12.84 -18.75
CA LYS A 142 -9.57 -11.83 -19.68
C LYS A 142 -11.02 -11.45 -19.32
N GLU A 143 -11.89 -12.43 -19.08
CA GLU A 143 -13.28 -12.18 -18.69
C GLU A 143 -13.37 -11.36 -17.40
N CYS A 144 -12.52 -11.62 -16.41
CA CYS A 144 -12.45 -10.83 -15.19
C CYS A 144 -12.15 -9.36 -15.49
N PHE A 145 -11.17 -9.05 -16.35
CA PHE A 145 -10.86 -7.67 -16.72
C PHE A 145 -11.92 -7.03 -17.60
N ASP A 146 -12.54 -7.78 -18.51
CA ASP A 146 -13.66 -7.28 -19.34
C ASP A 146 -14.87 -6.89 -18.48
N ARG A 147 -15.12 -7.57 -17.35
CA ARG A 147 -16.26 -7.32 -16.46
C ARG A 147 -15.95 -6.40 -15.28
N PHE A 148 -14.75 -6.52 -14.70
CA PHE A 148 -14.41 -5.90 -13.42
C PHE A 148 -13.15 -5.03 -13.48
N GLY A 149 -12.55 -4.88 -14.65
CA GLY A 149 -11.43 -3.98 -14.88
C GLY A 149 -11.86 -2.52 -14.89
N LYS A 150 -10.91 -1.61 -14.77
CA LYS A 150 -11.17 -0.16 -14.75
C LYS A 150 -11.90 0.35 -16.00
N LYS A 151 -11.63 -0.23 -17.17
CA LYS A 151 -12.35 0.13 -18.41
C LYS A 151 -13.85 -0.17 -18.34
N ALA A 152 -14.25 -1.13 -17.52
CA ALA A 152 -15.65 -1.47 -17.23
C ALA A 152 -16.20 -0.74 -15.99
N GLY A 153 -15.46 0.21 -15.41
CA GLY A 153 -15.83 0.89 -14.18
C GLY A 153 -15.62 0.05 -12.91
N GLY A 154 -14.91 -1.07 -13.03
CA GLY A 154 -14.64 -1.99 -11.93
C GLY A 154 -13.35 -1.66 -11.15
N ARG A 155 -12.93 -2.58 -10.31
CA ARG A 155 -11.88 -2.41 -9.31
C ARG A 155 -10.56 -3.13 -9.61
N LEU A 156 -10.50 -3.98 -10.66
CA LEU A 156 -9.28 -4.64 -11.06
C LEU A 156 -8.34 -3.67 -11.77
N VAL A 157 -7.12 -3.53 -11.22
CA VAL A 157 -6.13 -2.54 -11.68
C VAL A 157 -4.95 -3.17 -12.41
N GLY A 158 -4.66 -4.45 -12.20
CA GLY A 158 -3.51 -5.12 -12.79
C GLY A 158 -3.42 -6.60 -12.42
N LEU A 159 -2.34 -7.23 -12.87
CA LEU A 159 -2.01 -8.64 -12.57
C LEU A 159 -1.02 -8.73 -11.41
N LYS A 160 -1.18 -9.75 -10.56
CA LYS A 160 -0.24 -10.09 -9.49
C LYS A 160 0.47 -11.40 -9.81
N LEU A 161 1.79 -11.41 -9.56
CA LEU A 161 2.63 -12.60 -9.62
C LEU A 161 3.55 -12.67 -8.41
N ARG A 162 3.88 -13.89 -7.95
CA ARG A 162 4.97 -14.15 -7.01
C ARG A 162 6.09 -14.92 -7.71
N THR A 163 7.33 -14.38 -7.63
CA THR A 163 8.52 -14.93 -8.28
C THR A 163 9.52 -15.57 -7.33
N SER A 164 9.12 -15.88 -6.08
CA SER A 164 10.01 -16.57 -5.15
C SER A 164 10.52 -17.88 -5.73
N ALA A 165 11.81 -18.17 -5.60
CA ALA A 165 12.46 -19.37 -6.14
C ALA A 165 11.72 -20.69 -5.80
N PRO A 166 11.23 -20.93 -4.57
CA PRO A 166 10.47 -22.13 -4.25
C PRO A 166 9.12 -22.24 -4.97
N ILE A 167 8.58 -21.12 -5.47
CA ILE A 167 7.29 -21.05 -6.18
C ILE A 167 7.48 -21.28 -7.67
N VAL A 168 8.39 -20.51 -8.29
CA VAL A 168 8.63 -20.59 -9.75
C VAL A 168 9.50 -21.76 -10.15
N LYS A 169 10.32 -22.30 -9.25
CA LYS A 169 11.19 -23.46 -9.46
C LYS A 169 12.01 -23.32 -10.76
N GLU A 170 12.00 -24.35 -11.59
CA GLU A 170 12.75 -24.42 -12.85
C GLU A 170 12.26 -23.43 -13.91
N LEU A 171 11.06 -22.87 -13.74
CA LEU A 171 10.51 -21.89 -14.67
C LEU A 171 11.23 -20.53 -14.59
N GLY A 172 11.84 -20.23 -13.43
CA GLY A 172 12.59 -19.00 -13.23
C GLY A 172 11.78 -17.75 -13.61
N TYR A 173 12.44 -16.79 -14.24
CA TYR A 173 11.79 -15.53 -14.68
C TYR A 173 10.89 -15.66 -15.92
N LYS A 174 10.87 -16.82 -16.58
CA LYS A 174 9.94 -17.04 -17.70
C LYS A 174 8.47 -16.82 -17.28
N VAL A 175 8.14 -17.10 -16.04
CA VAL A 175 6.80 -16.85 -15.50
C VAL A 175 6.49 -15.35 -15.48
N LEU A 176 7.47 -14.52 -15.12
CA LEU A 176 7.32 -13.07 -15.14
C LEU A 176 7.20 -12.52 -16.57
N GLU A 177 8.02 -13.00 -17.50
CA GLU A 177 7.94 -12.63 -18.92
C GLU A 177 6.54 -12.90 -19.49
N GLU A 178 5.96 -14.08 -19.20
CA GLU A 178 4.61 -14.45 -19.63
C GLU A 178 3.52 -13.61 -18.92
N THR A 179 3.74 -13.23 -17.66
CA THR A 179 2.81 -12.33 -16.94
C THR A 179 2.83 -10.93 -17.53
N VAL A 180 4.02 -10.39 -17.82
CA VAL A 180 4.18 -9.07 -18.44
C VAL A 180 3.52 -9.06 -19.82
N LYS A 181 3.74 -10.11 -20.64
CA LYS A 181 3.09 -10.26 -21.93
C LYS A 181 1.56 -10.31 -21.83
N LEU A 182 1.03 -11.06 -20.87
CA LEU A 182 -0.41 -11.08 -20.61
C LEU A 182 -0.93 -9.71 -20.16
N GLY A 183 -0.16 -8.98 -19.34
CA GLY A 183 -0.45 -7.60 -18.96
C GLY A 183 -0.49 -6.65 -20.15
N GLU A 184 0.39 -6.83 -21.14
CA GLU A 184 0.36 -6.06 -22.41
C GLU A 184 -0.89 -6.35 -23.23
N GLU A 185 -1.24 -7.64 -23.38
CA GLU A 185 -2.46 -8.07 -24.10
C GLU A 185 -3.73 -7.46 -23.48
N LEU A 186 -3.78 -7.36 -22.16
CA LEU A 186 -4.92 -6.80 -21.41
C LEU A 186 -4.86 -5.27 -21.27
N GLY A 187 -3.70 -4.66 -21.50
CA GLY A 187 -3.45 -3.25 -21.29
C GLY A 187 -3.47 -2.86 -19.82
N VAL A 188 -2.89 -3.70 -18.94
CA VAL A 188 -2.81 -3.49 -17.49
C VAL A 188 -1.38 -3.63 -16.97
N SER A 189 -1.12 -3.06 -15.78
CA SER A 189 0.16 -3.19 -15.09
C SER A 189 0.31 -4.54 -14.39
N VAL A 190 1.56 -4.86 -14.03
CA VAL A 190 1.91 -6.03 -13.24
C VAL A 190 2.50 -5.59 -11.89
N MET A 191 2.08 -6.21 -10.80
CA MET A 191 2.73 -6.15 -9.50
C MET A 191 3.44 -7.47 -9.25
N VAL A 192 4.77 -7.43 -9.08
CA VAL A 192 5.58 -8.63 -8.84
C VAL A 192 6.16 -8.65 -7.43
N HIS A 193 5.91 -9.76 -6.71
CA HIS A 193 6.57 -10.08 -5.44
C HIS A 193 7.96 -10.65 -5.72
N CYS A 194 9.00 -10.06 -5.14
CA CYS A 194 10.38 -10.39 -5.45
C CYS A 194 11.19 -11.03 -4.31
N THR A 195 10.60 -11.34 -3.16
CA THR A 195 11.34 -11.95 -2.04
C THR A 195 11.87 -13.33 -2.42
N ASN A 196 13.18 -13.54 -2.22
CA ASN A 196 13.90 -14.74 -2.65
C ASN A 196 13.71 -15.06 -4.14
N PRO A 197 14.13 -14.15 -5.04
CA PRO A 197 13.95 -14.32 -6.47
C PRO A 197 14.78 -15.50 -7.01
N PRO A 198 14.40 -16.11 -8.15
CA PRO A 198 15.07 -17.29 -8.73
C PRO A 198 16.43 -16.99 -9.38
N GLY A 199 16.83 -15.74 -9.44
CA GLY A 199 18.07 -15.28 -10.07
C GLY A 199 18.38 -13.84 -9.68
N PRO A 200 19.36 -13.18 -10.35
CA PRO A 200 19.71 -11.80 -10.08
C PRO A 200 18.51 -10.86 -10.16
N LEU A 201 18.37 -9.94 -9.18
CA LEU A 201 17.32 -8.93 -9.19
C LEU A 201 17.39 -8.04 -10.42
N ALA A 202 18.60 -7.78 -10.92
CA ALA A 202 18.85 -7.05 -12.15
C ALA A 202 18.09 -7.60 -13.36
N ASP A 203 17.98 -8.92 -13.48
CA ASP A 203 17.29 -9.56 -14.60
C ASP A 203 15.76 -9.44 -14.46
N LEU A 204 15.22 -9.54 -13.24
CA LEU A 204 13.82 -9.24 -12.97
C LEU A 204 13.48 -7.80 -13.38
N LEU A 205 14.31 -6.83 -12.99
CA LEU A 205 14.08 -5.42 -13.26
C LEU A 205 14.10 -5.09 -14.76
N LYS A 206 14.89 -5.80 -15.58
CA LYS A 206 14.91 -5.63 -17.05
C LYS A 206 13.60 -6.05 -17.73
N ILE A 207 12.85 -6.99 -17.13
CA ILE A 207 11.58 -7.49 -17.68
C ILE A 207 10.44 -6.49 -17.44
N LEU A 208 10.52 -5.70 -16.35
CA LEU A 208 9.45 -4.79 -15.96
C LEU A 208 9.34 -3.57 -16.85
N ARG A 209 8.10 -3.15 -17.10
CA ARG A 209 7.72 -2.03 -17.97
C ARG A 209 7.36 -0.79 -17.14
N LYS A 210 7.23 0.33 -17.84
CA LYS A 210 6.60 1.53 -17.26
C LYS A 210 5.23 1.21 -16.68
N GLY A 211 5.01 1.58 -15.43
CA GLY A 211 3.75 1.36 -14.71
C GLY A 211 3.67 0.04 -13.96
N ASP A 212 4.58 -0.92 -14.21
CA ASP A 212 4.69 -2.12 -13.41
C ASP A 212 5.30 -1.79 -12.03
N THR A 213 4.98 -2.60 -11.03
CA THR A 213 5.44 -2.41 -9.64
C THR A 213 6.24 -3.61 -9.17
N ILE A 214 7.47 -3.36 -8.71
CA ILE A 214 8.20 -4.34 -7.90
C ILE A 214 7.86 -4.11 -6.43
N THR A 215 7.29 -5.11 -5.77
CA THR A 215 6.97 -5.02 -4.34
C THR A 215 7.99 -5.75 -3.48
N HIS A 216 8.13 -5.30 -2.22
CA HIS A 216 9.14 -5.77 -1.27
C HIS A 216 10.57 -5.33 -1.65
N MET A 217 10.70 -4.10 -2.14
CA MET A 217 11.96 -3.58 -2.66
C MET A 217 13.14 -3.68 -1.68
N TYR A 218 12.88 -3.63 -0.39
CA TYR A 218 13.91 -3.72 0.66
C TYR A 218 14.06 -5.12 1.27
N MET A 219 13.56 -6.17 0.59
CA MET A 219 13.76 -7.55 1.04
C MET A 219 15.26 -7.90 1.14
N ASN A 220 15.60 -8.82 2.05
CA ASN A 220 16.97 -9.30 2.29
C ASN A 220 17.08 -10.83 2.28
N ILE A 221 16.25 -11.50 1.50
CA ILE A 221 16.27 -12.94 1.27
C ILE A 221 16.57 -13.20 -0.20
N GLY A 222 17.71 -13.81 -0.48
CA GLY A 222 18.21 -13.97 -1.86
C GLY A 222 18.85 -12.69 -2.41
N PRO A 223 19.06 -12.61 -3.74
CA PRO A 223 19.56 -11.42 -4.40
C PRO A 223 18.67 -10.22 -4.16
N ASP A 224 19.19 -9.15 -3.61
CA ASP A 224 18.46 -7.95 -3.21
C ASP A 224 18.90 -6.69 -3.98
N LEU A 225 18.49 -5.54 -3.48
CA LEU A 225 18.69 -4.23 -4.11
C LEU A 225 20.14 -3.71 -3.97
N ILE A 226 20.91 -4.26 -3.03
CA ILE A 226 22.23 -3.76 -2.67
C ILE A 226 23.30 -4.73 -3.17
N ASP A 227 24.29 -4.23 -3.87
CA ASP A 227 25.41 -5.03 -4.37
C ASP A 227 26.47 -5.32 -3.27
N GLU A 228 27.50 -6.07 -3.64
CA GLU A 228 28.60 -6.45 -2.73
C GLU A 228 29.41 -5.24 -2.22
N LYS A 229 29.29 -4.08 -2.84
CA LYS A 229 29.94 -2.83 -2.41
C LYS A 229 29.06 -2.00 -1.47
N GLY A 230 27.82 -2.43 -1.22
CA GLY A 230 26.84 -1.68 -0.45
C GLY A 230 26.10 -0.61 -1.25
N GLU A 231 26.17 -0.65 -2.59
CA GLU A 231 25.54 0.30 -3.47
C GLU A 231 24.22 -0.25 -4.06
N VAL A 232 23.26 0.64 -4.30
CA VAL A 232 22.02 0.28 -5.03
C VAL A 232 22.40 -0.11 -6.44
N ILE A 233 21.99 -1.31 -6.89
CA ILE A 233 22.32 -1.83 -8.20
C ILE A 233 21.86 -0.86 -9.32
N LYS A 234 22.70 -0.72 -10.34
CA LYS A 234 22.47 0.21 -11.45
C LYS A 234 21.13 -0.02 -12.14
N GLU A 235 20.73 -1.29 -12.30
CA GLU A 235 19.50 -1.67 -12.96
C GLU A 235 18.24 -1.20 -12.20
N ALA A 236 18.33 -0.96 -10.90
CA ALA A 236 17.23 -0.38 -10.14
C ALA A 236 17.00 1.09 -10.49
N TRP A 237 18.08 1.88 -10.61
CA TRP A 237 17.99 3.26 -11.09
C TRP A 237 17.44 3.32 -12.52
N GLU A 238 17.97 2.50 -13.43
CA GLU A 238 17.51 2.40 -14.81
C GLU A 238 16.03 1.99 -14.92
N ALA A 239 15.57 1.04 -14.08
CA ALA A 239 14.17 0.62 -14.01
C ALA A 239 13.27 1.79 -13.55
N ARG A 240 13.70 2.52 -12.52
CA ARG A 240 12.99 3.72 -12.05
C ARG A 240 12.87 4.80 -13.12
N GLU A 241 13.96 5.06 -13.84
CA GLU A 241 13.95 6.01 -14.96
C GLU A 241 12.99 5.59 -16.09
N ARG A 242 12.85 4.28 -16.34
CA ARG A 242 11.85 3.74 -17.26
C ARG A 242 10.41 3.85 -16.74
N GLY A 243 10.21 4.19 -15.47
CA GLY A 243 8.91 4.34 -14.84
C GLY A 243 8.36 3.08 -14.19
N VAL A 244 9.23 2.17 -13.78
CA VAL A 244 8.89 1.07 -12.86
C VAL A 244 8.75 1.65 -11.45
N TYR A 245 7.70 1.27 -10.74
CA TYR A 245 7.48 1.66 -9.35
C TYR A 245 8.11 0.68 -8.38
N PHE A 246 8.65 1.23 -7.29
CA PHE A 246 9.28 0.47 -6.20
C PHE A 246 8.46 0.60 -4.93
N GLU A 247 7.90 -0.51 -4.46
CA GLU A 247 7.02 -0.57 -3.30
C GLU A 247 7.70 -1.22 -2.10
N ALA A 248 7.63 -0.53 -0.98
CA ALA A 248 8.00 -1.04 0.32
C ALA A 248 6.76 -1.57 1.03
N ALA A 249 6.50 -2.86 0.88
CA ALA A 249 5.44 -3.61 1.53
C ALA A 249 6.09 -4.71 2.40
N ASP A 250 6.09 -4.52 3.70
CA ASP A 250 7.07 -5.18 4.57
C ASP A 250 6.59 -6.50 5.16
N ALA A 251 5.28 -6.64 5.39
CA ALA A 251 4.70 -7.79 6.06
C ALA A 251 5.49 -8.20 7.33
N ARG A 252 5.74 -9.49 7.46
CA ARG A 252 6.51 -10.10 8.56
C ARG A 252 7.92 -10.55 8.16
N ALA A 253 8.25 -10.56 6.86
CA ALA A 253 9.48 -11.17 6.38
C ALA A 253 9.96 -10.65 5.00
N HIS A 254 9.36 -9.59 4.48
CA HIS A 254 9.69 -9.06 3.15
C HIS A 254 10.46 -7.74 3.21
N PHE A 255 11.13 -7.51 4.34
CA PHE A 255 11.87 -6.30 4.64
C PHE A 255 13.19 -6.64 5.32
N GLY A 256 14.25 -5.92 5.02
CA GLY A 256 15.55 -5.99 5.66
C GLY A 256 16.02 -4.60 6.04
N ILE A 257 16.20 -4.35 7.33
CA ILE A 257 16.67 -3.04 7.83
C ILE A 257 18.00 -2.63 7.20
N PRO A 258 19.03 -3.50 7.09
CA PRO A 258 20.28 -3.11 6.45
C PRO A 258 20.12 -2.67 5.00
N VAL A 259 19.28 -3.38 4.21
CA VAL A 259 19.01 -3.04 2.81
C VAL A 259 18.28 -1.68 2.72
N ALA A 260 17.27 -1.48 3.57
CA ALA A 260 16.53 -0.22 3.60
C ALA A 260 17.43 0.96 3.97
N GLN A 261 18.28 0.81 5.01
CA GLN A 261 19.20 1.86 5.44
C GLN A 261 20.21 2.21 4.34
N ALA A 262 20.81 1.20 3.69
CA ALA A 262 21.75 1.42 2.59
C ALA A 262 21.10 2.13 1.39
N ALA A 263 19.89 1.73 0.99
CA ALA A 263 19.18 2.33 -0.12
C ALA A 263 18.71 3.76 0.20
N ILE A 264 18.14 3.99 1.39
CA ILE A 264 17.67 5.32 1.82
C ILE A 264 18.84 6.31 1.91
N ALA A 265 20.01 5.88 2.43
CA ALA A 265 21.21 6.72 2.50
C ALA A 265 21.69 7.17 1.12
N GLN A 266 21.42 6.41 0.07
CA GLN A 266 21.74 6.74 -1.32
C GLN A 266 20.61 7.49 -2.04
N GLY A 267 19.50 7.81 -1.34
CA GLY A 267 18.35 8.49 -1.93
C GLY A 267 17.42 7.59 -2.76
N PHE A 268 17.60 6.27 -2.69
CA PHE A 268 16.69 5.32 -3.36
C PHE A 268 15.49 5.02 -2.46
N LEU A 269 14.55 5.97 -2.44
CA LEU A 269 13.35 5.92 -1.61
C LEU A 269 12.24 5.10 -2.28
N PRO A 270 11.25 4.57 -1.51
CA PRO A 270 10.10 3.90 -2.11
C PRO A 270 9.18 4.90 -2.82
N ASP A 271 8.52 4.45 -3.87
CA ASP A 271 7.41 5.17 -4.47
C ASP A 271 6.13 4.98 -3.64
N PHE A 272 5.94 3.77 -3.10
CA PHE A 272 4.81 3.43 -2.23
C PHE A 272 5.30 2.81 -0.93
N ILE A 273 4.66 3.18 0.19
CA ILE A 273 4.78 2.55 1.49
C ILE A 273 3.45 1.85 1.77
N ALA A 274 3.50 0.54 2.00
CA ALA A 274 2.35 -0.31 2.19
C ALA A 274 2.62 -1.35 3.29
N THR A 275 1.60 -2.12 3.68
CA THR A 275 1.74 -3.03 4.82
C THR A 275 2.05 -4.46 4.43
N ASP A 276 1.51 -4.96 3.35
CA ASP A 276 1.40 -6.40 3.03
C ASP A 276 0.84 -7.20 4.22
N THR A 277 -0.12 -6.60 4.93
CA THR A 277 -0.70 -7.22 6.11
C THR A 277 -1.70 -8.28 5.70
N THR A 278 -1.63 -9.41 6.39
CA THR A 278 -2.56 -10.52 6.29
C THR A 278 -3.11 -10.87 7.67
N LYS A 279 -4.17 -11.65 7.74
CA LYS A 279 -4.67 -12.23 9.00
C LYS A 279 -3.59 -13.01 9.76
N LEU A 280 -2.59 -13.55 9.04
CA LEU A 280 -1.49 -14.31 9.64
C LEU A 280 -0.38 -13.42 10.21
N SER A 281 -0.27 -12.16 9.77
CA SER A 281 0.81 -11.25 10.15
C SER A 281 0.35 -10.07 11.02
N MET A 282 -0.94 -9.74 11.07
CA MET A 282 -1.47 -8.55 11.72
C MET A 282 -1.17 -8.38 13.21
N ASN A 283 -0.72 -9.45 13.88
CA ASN A 283 -0.38 -9.42 15.31
C ASN A 283 1.10 -9.71 15.59
N LEU A 284 1.92 -9.84 14.56
CA LEU A 284 3.33 -10.17 14.72
C LEU A 284 4.16 -8.91 14.93
N ARG A 285 4.77 -8.79 16.12
CA ARG A 285 5.65 -7.67 16.44
C ARG A 285 7.11 -8.10 16.35
N PRO A 286 8.03 -7.16 16.09
CA PRO A 286 7.89 -5.73 15.83
C PRO A 286 7.78 -5.39 14.33
N THR A 287 7.20 -6.27 13.53
CA THR A 287 7.03 -6.10 12.08
C THR A 287 5.81 -5.22 11.74
N ALA A 288 5.65 -4.89 10.46
CA ALA A 288 4.53 -4.08 9.99
C ALA A 288 3.18 -4.78 10.23
N PHE A 289 2.23 -4.05 10.79
CA PHE A 289 0.85 -4.52 11.02
C PHE A 289 -0.21 -3.43 10.80
N SER A 290 0.18 -2.20 10.51
CA SER A 290 -0.70 -1.09 10.14
C SER A 290 0.05 0.02 9.42
N MET A 291 -0.66 0.86 8.68
CA MET A 291 -0.05 2.03 8.04
C MET A 291 0.52 3.03 9.04
N ALA A 292 -0.10 3.20 10.20
CA ALA A 292 0.43 4.06 11.26
C ALA A 292 1.81 3.58 11.75
N MET A 293 2.02 2.26 11.85
CA MET A 293 3.32 1.71 12.17
C MET A 293 4.32 1.88 11.03
N GLN A 294 3.90 1.75 9.78
CA GLN A 294 4.75 2.04 8.62
C GLN A 294 5.23 3.49 8.62
N ILE A 295 4.33 4.45 8.86
CA ILE A 295 4.71 5.86 8.98
C ILE A 295 5.78 6.04 10.06
N ALA A 296 5.59 5.47 11.25
CA ALA A 296 6.56 5.57 12.35
C ALA A 296 7.90 4.90 12.00
N LYS A 297 7.88 3.73 11.36
CA LYS A 297 9.10 3.01 10.96
C LYS A 297 9.89 3.76 9.88
N TYR A 298 9.23 4.24 8.83
CA TYR A 298 9.94 4.91 7.74
C TYR A 298 10.45 6.30 8.14
N THR A 299 9.77 7.00 9.07
CA THR A 299 10.32 8.21 9.69
C THR A 299 11.50 7.90 10.61
N ALA A 300 11.48 6.79 11.34
CA ALA A 300 12.63 6.33 12.14
C ALA A 300 13.83 5.92 11.28
N LEU A 301 13.61 5.46 10.04
CA LEU A 301 14.65 5.20 9.04
C LEU A 301 15.21 6.49 8.40
N GLY A 302 14.68 7.66 8.73
CA GLY A 302 15.18 8.96 8.27
C GLY A 302 14.45 9.54 7.06
N ILE A 303 13.36 8.94 6.59
CA ILE A 303 12.55 9.55 5.53
C ILE A 303 11.70 10.67 6.14
N PRO A 304 11.72 11.91 5.60
CA PRO A 304 10.88 13.00 6.09
C PRO A 304 9.39 12.64 6.11
N PHE A 305 8.66 13.09 7.13
CA PHE A 305 7.23 12.75 7.31
C PHE A 305 6.39 13.08 6.07
N GLU A 306 6.56 14.28 5.49
CA GLU A 306 5.86 14.68 4.27
C GLU A 306 6.10 13.68 3.12
N LYS A 307 7.34 13.19 2.96
CA LYS A 307 7.68 12.20 1.94
C LYS A 307 7.05 10.84 2.22
N VAL A 308 6.96 10.43 3.48
CA VAL A 308 6.23 9.21 3.89
C VAL A 308 4.74 9.34 3.55
N ILE A 309 4.14 10.51 3.83
CA ILE A 309 2.74 10.78 3.46
C ILE A 309 2.55 10.80 1.94
N GLU A 310 3.48 11.38 1.18
CA GLU A 310 3.45 11.32 -0.29
C GLU A 310 3.40 9.87 -0.81
N CYS A 311 4.24 8.98 -0.24
CA CYS A 311 4.29 7.56 -0.60
C CYS A 311 3.05 6.76 -0.14
N ALA A 312 2.26 7.30 0.78
CA ALA A 312 1.04 6.67 1.31
C ALA A 312 -0.26 7.36 0.82
N THR A 313 -0.18 8.37 -0.05
CA THR A 313 -1.35 9.14 -0.51
C THR A 313 -1.26 9.44 -2.01
N MET A 314 -0.55 10.51 -2.40
CA MET A 314 -0.49 11.01 -3.78
C MET A 314 0.10 9.99 -4.75
N ASN A 315 1.22 9.36 -4.41
CA ASN A 315 1.90 8.46 -5.34
C ASN A 315 1.07 7.22 -5.69
N PRO A 316 0.52 6.45 -4.71
CA PRO A 316 -0.36 5.34 -5.04
C PRO A 316 -1.65 5.80 -5.73
N ALA A 317 -2.23 6.96 -5.38
CA ALA A 317 -3.38 7.51 -6.10
C ALA A 317 -3.06 7.76 -7.58
N ARG A 318 -1.87 8.28 -7.87
CA ARG A 318 -1.41 8.52 -9.25
C ARG A 318 -1.27 7.21 -10.04
N GLN A 319 -0.62 6.21 -9.48
CA GLN A 319 -0.44 4.91 -10.13
C GLN A 319 -1.79 4.23 -10.37
N LEU A 320 -2.70 4.32 -9.42
CA LEU A 320 -4.04 3.76 -9.51
C LEU A 320 -4.99 4.57 -10.39
N GLY A 321 -4.60 5.77 -10.87
CA GLY A 321 -5.48 6.66 -11.62
C GLY A 321 -6.66 7.18 -10.79
N LEU A 322 -6.42 7.51 -9.52
CA LEU A 322 -7.43 7.96 -8.55
C LEU A 322 -7.20 9.41 -8.09
N LEU A 323 -6.34 10.19 -8.76
CA LEU A 323 -6.01 11.56 -8.32
C LEU A 323 -7.22 12.49 -8.21
N ASP A 324 -8.28 12.24 -8.96
CA ASP A 324 -9.53 13.02 -8.89
C ASP A 324 -10.43 12.62 -7.70
N SER A 325 -10.08 11.58 -6.95
CA SER A 325 -10.94 11.02 -5.90
C SER A 325 -10.23 10.54 -4.64
N ALA A 326 -8.91 10.51 -4.63
CA ALA A 326 -8.10 10.09 -3.49
C ALA A 326 -6.70 10.70 -3.53
N GLY A 327 -5.99 10.67 -2.40
CA GLY A 327 -4.59 11.08 -2.29
C GLY A 327 -4.36 12.57 -2.15
N SER A 328 -5.42 13.39 -2.01
CA SER A 328 -5.32 14.83 -1.73
C SER A 328 -6.51 15.33 -0.91
N LEU A 329 -6.33 16.53 -0.31
CA LEU A 329 -7.39 17.28 0.38
C LEU A 329 -7.95 18.42 -0.51
N THR A 330 -8.05 18.19 -1.80
CA THR A 330 -8.53 19.19 -2.76
C THR A 330 -10.03 19.49 -2.57
N ALA A 331 -10.41 20.76 -2.58
CA ALA A 331 -11.83 21.14 -2.54
C ALA A 331 -12.61 20.52 -3.72
N GLY A 332 -13.78 19.97 -3.44
CA GLY A 332 -14.60 19.20 -4.38
C GLY A 332 -14.29 17.71 -4.44
N HIS A 333 -13.14 17.25 -3.93
CA HIS A 333 -12.83 15.83 -3.80
C HIS A 333 -13.57 15.18 -2.62
N PRO A 334 -13.69 13.85 -2.59
CA PRO A 334 -14.22 13.14 -1.44
C PRO A 334 -13.50 13.55 -0.15
N ALA A 335 -14.27 13.77 0.91
CA ALA A 335 -13.72 14.10 2.22
C ALA A 335 -13.21 12.83 2.90
N ASP A 336 -12.07 12.35 2.38
CA ASP A 336 -11.28 11.24 2.90
C ASP A 336 -10.08 11.83 3.65
N ILE A 337 -10.13 11.78 4.99
CA ILE A 337 -9.18 12.50 5.86
C ILE A 337 -8.70 11.57 6.95
N ALA A 338 -7.39 11.59 7.24
CA ALA A 338 -6.81 10.92 8.40
C ALA A 338 -6.15 11.95 9.33
N VAL A 339 -6.37 11.79 10.64
CA VAL A 339 -5.77 12.65 11.66
C VAL A 339 -4.90 11.80 12.58
N PHE A 340 -3.65 12.25 12.74
CA PHE A 340 -2.66 11.57 13.56
C PHE A 340 -2.14 12.49 14.66
N ARG A 341 -2.15 11.99 15.90
CA ARG A 341 -1.49 12.65 17.01
C ARG A 341 -0.04 12.18 17.08
N PRO A 342 0.96 13.06 16.92
CA PRO A 342 2.34 12.69 17.18
C PRO A 342 2.53 12.46 18.69
N VAL A 343 3.14 11.35 19.04
CA VAL A 343 3.45 10.98 20.43
C VAL A 343 4.93 10.65 20.52
N ASP A 344 5.67 11.38 21.34
CA ASP A 344 7.07 11.09 21.59
C ASP A 344 7.16 9.89 22.54
N MET A 345 7.55 8.75 22.00
CA MET A 345 7.79 7.51 22.73
C MET A 345 8.74 6.60 21.97
N GLU A 346 9.52 5.84 22.70
CA GLU A 346 10.36 4.82 22.09
C GLU A 346 9.53 3.65 21.58
N THR A 347 9.80 3.25 20.33
CA THR A 347 9.14 2.12 19.68
C THR A 347 10.16 1.31 18.90
N VAL A 348 10.16 0.00 19.11
CA VAL A 348 11.02 -0.92 18.36
C VAL A 348 10.33 -1.29 17.05
N HIS A 349 11.06 -1.12 15.94
CA HIS A 349 10.66 -1.59 14.61
C HIS A 349 11.64 -2.68 14.16
N GLY A 350 11.13 -3.77 13.63
CA GLY A 350 11.94 -4.90 13.20
C GLY A 350 11.63 -5.35 11.79
N ASP A 351 12.56 -6.10 11.22
CA ASP A 351 12.44 -6.74 9.91
C ASP A 351 11.93 -8.18 9.99
N ARG A 352 11.86 -8.74 11.19
CA ARG A 352 11.34 -10.08 11.50
C ARG A 352 10.53 -10.03 12.80
N PRO A 353 9.63 -10.99 13.04
CA PRO A 353 8.99 -11.16 14.34
C PRO A 353 9.98 -11.40 15.47
N TYR A 354 9.61 -11.05 16.70
CA TYR A 354 10.45 -11.34 17.88
C TYR A 354 10.80 -12.83 17.96
N GLY A 355 12.08 -13.10 18.22
CA GLY A 355 12.63 -14.44 18.33
C GLY A 355 12.97 -15.12 17.00
N ALA A 356 12.79 -14.44 15.87
CA ALA A 356 13.26 -14.94 14.59
C ALA A 356 14.78 -14.83 14.46
N GLU A 357 15.39 -15.78 13.75
CA GLU A 357 16.80 -15.72 13.39
C GLU A 357 17.10 -14.51 12.48
N ASN A 358 18.29 -13.94 12.62
CA ASN A 358 18.75 -12.80 11.82
C ASN A 358 17.81 -11.58 11.86
N GLN A 359 17.15 -11.35 12.98
CA GLN A 359 16.33 -10.16 13.20
C GLN A 359 17.20 -8.93 13.39
N HIS A 360 16.91 -7.87 12.64
CA HIS A 360 17.43 -6.52 12.89
C HIS A 360 16.31 -5.64 13.42
N THR A 361 16.68 -4.69 14.25
CA THR A 361 15.74 -3.71 14.83
C THR A 361 16.32 -2.31 14.79
N ILE A 362 15.43 -1.33 14.70
CA ILE A 362 15.74 0.08 14.96
C ILE A 362 14.81 0.62 16.04
N VAL A 363 15.22 1.65 16.72
CA VAL A 363 14.39 2.37 17.69
C VAL A 363 13.91 3.68 17.06
N GLY A 364 12.60 3.86 17.01
CA GLY A 364 11.97 5.12 16.72
C GLY A 364 11.65 5.87 18.02
N HIS A 365 11.61 7.20 17.97
CA HIS A 365 11.31 8.04 19.13
C HIS A 365 9.98 8.78 18.99
N ARG A 366 9.26 8.54 17.91
CA ARG A 366 7.94 9.12 17.65
C ARG A 366 7.02 8.14 16.97
N VAL A 367 5.78 8.05 17.45
CA VAL A 367 4.70 7.33 16.79
C VAL A 367 3.62 8.32 16.35
N TYR A 368 2.83 7.93 15.37
CA TYR A 368 1.72 8.70 14.83
C TYR A 368 0.43 7.94 15.12
N GLN A 369 -0.19 8.28 16.27
CA GLN A 369 -1.42 7.62 16.71
C GLN A 369 -2.58 8.07 15.81
N PRO A 370 -3.27 7.17 15.11
CA PRO A 370 -4.50 7.51 14.42
C PRO A 370 -5.56 7.93 15.43
N VAL A 371 -6.12 9.12 15.32
CA VAL A 371 -7.14 9.62 16.27
C VAL A 371 -8.48 9.86 15.60
N LEU A 372 -8.49 10.08 14.28
CA LEU A 372 -9.71 10.24 13.49
C LEU A 372 -9.49 9.75 12.08
N THR A 373 -10.46 9.04 11.53
CA THR A 373 -10.55 8.74 10.10
C THR A 373 -11.92 9.14 9.59
N VAL A 374 -11.93 9.94 8.54
CA VAL A 374 -13.13 10.38 7.83
C VAL A 374 -13.13 9.75 6.46
N LYS A 375 -14.26 9.16 6.07
CA LYS A 375 -14.50 8.57 4.75
C LYS A 375 -15.76 9.16 4.14
N ASN A 376 -15.62 9.81 2.98
CA ASN A 376 -16.73 10.51 2.31
C ASN A 376 -17.49 11.46 3.29
N GLY A 377 -16.75 12.20 4.11
CA GLY A 377 -17.31 13.15 5.06
C GLY A 377 -17.92 12.52 6.33
N GLU A 378 -17.94 11.21 6.46
CA GLU A 378 -18.40 10.53 7.66
C GLU A 378 -17.24 10.06 8.53
N MET A 379 -17.33 10.30 9.84
CA MET A 379 -16.35 9.77 10.80
C MET A 379 -16.54 8.25 10.92
N VAL A 380 -15.56 7.49 10.42
CA VAL A 380 -15.57 6.02 10.42
C VAL A 380 -14.72 5.42 11.54
N TYR A 381 -13.82 6.21 12.08
CA TYR A 381 -13.03 5.89 13.28
C TYR A 381 -12.78 7.16 14.07
N ARG A 382 -12.88 7.05 15.37
CA ARG A 382 -12.47 8.09 16.33
C ARG A 382 -11.91 7.41 17.58
N ASP A 383 -10.71 7.81 17.98
CA ASP A 383 -10.09 7.35 19.22
C ASP A 383 -10.85 7.88 20.45
N VAL A 384 -10.94 7.08 21.49
CA VAL A 384 -11.67 7.45 22.74
C VAL A 384 -11.05 8.66 23.47
N THR A 385 -9.82 9.00 23.14
CA THR A 385 -9.08 10.14 23.71
C THR A 385 -9.11 11.40 22.86
N PHE A 386 -9.89 11.40 21.75
CA PHE A 386 -9.89 12.49 20.77
C PHE A 386 -11.26 13.11 20.54
#